data_def8b23cdf9a657da21b1820fccf6b29
#
_entry.id   def8b23cdf9a657da21b1820fccf6b29
#
_cell.length_a   1.000
_cell.length_b   1.000
_cell.length_c   1.000
_cell.angle_alpha   90.00
_cell.angle_beta   90.00
_cell.angle_gamma   90.00
#
_symmetry.space_group_name_H-M   'P 1'
#
loop_
_entity.id
_entity.type
_entity.pdbx_description
1 polymer ?
#
loop_
_entity_poly.entity_id
_entity_poly.type
_entity_poly.pdbx_seq_one_letter_code
_entity_poly.pdbx_strand_id
1 'polypeptide(L)'
;MKNPSRRSTPALLGLLGLLAAGALAPAVAARYAQGERVQITGIVADAQGQPLPEIRVTFEATRTYFSVRELRRTTDKEIRRVSATTSATGEYTLVWPWDSYFNHFEVAAGVPVRAGSVERLEELARQDITRRVQAGSPAVVAVTVENRQFLDSFRQFLASIKTEDQRKVYQEMGKPDRIRNVQYPGHLESSWWYFESGRVYRFRDGRLEQVVPFDPVRGL
;
A
#
# COMPACT_ATOMS: atom_id res chain seq x y z
N MET A 1 65.61 -37.50 -50.46
CA MET A 1 65.03 -37.39 -51.83
C MET A 1 63.69 -36.66 -51.73
N LYS A 2 63.57 -35.54 -52.50
CA LYS A 2 62.38 -34.83 -52.99
C LYS A 2 61.44 -34.13 -52.02
N ASN A 3 61.64 -32.83 -51.90
CA ASN A 3 60.59 -31.81 -51.88
C ASN A 3 59.74 -31.87 -53.19
N PRO A 4 58.51 -31.39 -53.27
CA PRO A 4 58.11 -30.02 -53.17
C PRO A 4 56.66 -29.88 -52.62
N SER A 5 55.98 -28.79 -52.43
CA SER A 5 55.97 -27.45 -52.95
C SER A 5 54.91 -26.63 -52.17
N ARG A 6 55.21 -25.36 -52.02
CA ARG A 6 54.34 -24.28 -51.55
C ARG A 6 53.07 -24.12 -52.43
N ARG A 7 51.95 -23.83 -51.80
CA ARG A 7 50.94 -22.91 -52.38
C ARG A 7 50.34 -22.01 -51.31
N SER A 8 50.64 -20.77 -51.44
CA SER A 8 50.07 -19.61 -50.80
C SER A 8 48.67 -19.35 -51.36
N THR A 9 47.69 -19.08 -50.48
CA THR A 9 46.41 -18.55 -50.85
C THR A 9 46.12 -17.27 -50.05
N PRO A 10 45.61 -16.20 -50.66
CA PRO A 10 45.50 -14.90 -50.06
C PRO A 10 44.29 -14.73 -49.14
N ALA A 11 44.50 -13.94 -48.13
CA ALA A 11 43.48 -13.50 -47.16
C ALA A 11 42.44 -12.59 -47.86
N LEU A 12 41.19 -13.01 -47.80
CA LEU A 12 40.04 -12.13 -48.07
C LEU A 12 39.55 -11.53 -46.76
N LEU A 13 39.82 -10.26 -46.56
CA LEU A 13 39.21 -9.45 -45.52
C LEU A 13 37.74 -9.23 -45.90
N GLY A 14 36.83 -9.97 -45.24
CA GLY A 14 35.42 -9.71 -45.27
C GLY A 14 35.04 -8.76 -44.14
N LEU A 15 34.81 -7.48 -44.50
CA LEU A 15 34.26 -6.45 -43.61
C LEU A 15 32.78 -6.77 -43.36
N LEU A 16 32.45 -7.49 -42.24
CA LEU A 16 31.07 -7.65 -41.81
C LEU A 16 30.61 -6.39 -41.06
N GLY A 17 29.88 -5.53 -41.77
CA GLY A 17 29.13 -4.44 -41.17
C GLY A 17 28.03 -4.99 -40.27
N LEU A 18 28.19 -4.81 -38.97
CA LEU A 18 27.15 -5.08 -37.95
C LEU A 18 26.10 -3.96 -38.06
N LEU A 19 25.03 -4.20 -38.82
CA LEU A 19 23.81 -3.42 -38.74
C LEU A 19 23.17 -3.73 -37.41
N ALA A 20 23.39 -2.89 -36.39
CA ALA A 20 22.64 -2.83 -35.18
C ALA A 20 21.20 -2.41 -35.51
N ALA A 21 20.36 -3.38 -35.84
CA ALA A 21 18.92 -3.19 -35.85
C ALA A 21 18.46 -2.95 -34.39
N GLY A 22 18.40 -1.66 -34.03
CA GLY A 22 17.74 -1.25 -32.80
C GLY A 22 16.28 -1.72 -32.86
N ALA A 23 15.99 -2.81 -32.20
CA ALA A 23 14.62 -3.24 -31.97
C ALA A 23 13.95 -2.14 -31.14
N LEU A 24 13.24 -1.23 -31.80
CA LEU A 24 12.21 -0.41 -31.17
C LEU A 24 11.24 -1.39 -30.53
N ALA A 25 11.33 -1.53 -29.20
CA ALA A 25 10.31 -2.23 -28.45
C ALA A 25 8.96 -1.62 -28.84
N PRO A 26 7.98 -2.41 -29.29
CA PRO A 26 6.67 -1.86 -29.64
C PRO A 26 6.15 -1.14 -28.40
N ALA A 27 5.85 0.15 -28.54
CA ALA A 27 5.07 0.86 -27.56
C ALA A 27 3.80 0.04 -27.35
N VAL A 28 3.63 -0.56 -26.17
CA VAL A 28 2.39 -1.28 -25.81
C VAL A 28 1.29 -0.22 -25.90
N ALA A 29 0.56 -0.24 -27.00
CA ALA A 29 -0.57 0.64 -27.21
C ALA A 29 -1.51 0.46 -26.01
N ALA A 30 -2.00 1.57 -25.45
CA ALA A 30 -2.93 1.53 -24.32
C ALA A 30 -4.09 0.60 -24.69
N ARG A 31 -4.26 -0.48 -23.93
CA ARG A 31 -5.21 -1.57 -24.21
C ARG A 31 -6.66 -1.14 -23.94
N TYR A 32 -6.81 0.02 -23.30
CA TYR A 32 -8.09 0.56 -22.86
C TYR A 32 -8.35 1.93 -23.49
N ALA A 33 -9.62 2.19 -23.80
CA ALA A 33 -10.06 3.52 -24.17
C ALA A 33 -10.11 4.43 -22.94
N GLN A 34 -9.95 5.73 -23.14
CA GLN A 34 -10.07 6.73 -22.07
C GLN A 34 -11.45 6.61 -21.41
N GLY A 35 -11.50 6.48 -20.09
CA GLY A 35 -12.73 6.31 -19.31
C GLY A 35 -13.30 4.87 -19.28
N GLU A 36 -12.69 3.92 -20.00
CA GLU A 36 -13.07 2.51 -19.93
C GLU A 36 -12.92 1.96 -18.52
N ARG A 37 -13.88 1.17 -18.07
CA ARG A 37 -13.86 0.61 -16.71
C ARG A 37 -12.93 -0.60 -16.63
N VAL A 38 -11.82 -0.40 -15.95
CA VAL A 38 -10.87 -1.47 -15.59
C VAL A 38 -11.26 -2.03 -14.24
N GLN A 39 -11.47 -3.34 -14.18
CA GLN A 39 -11.79 -4.04 -12.95
C GLN A 39 -10.55 -4.64 -12.33
N ILE A 40 -10.35 -4.40 -11.03
CA ILE A 40 -9.29 -4.98 -10.21
C ILE A 40 -9.97 -5.81 -9.13
N THR A 41 -9.68 -7.10 -9.11
CA THR A 41 -10.30 -8.04 -8.16
C THR A 41 -9.24 -8.85 -7.44
N GLY A 42 -9.58 -9.38 -6.28
CA GLY A 42 -8.65 -10.25 -5.59
C GLY A 42 -9.08 -10.61 -4.18
N ILE A 43 -8.14 -11.20 -3.46
CA ILE A 43 -8.30 -11.61 -2.07
C ILE A 43 -7.16 -11.00 -1.25
N VAL A 44 -7.49 -10.53 -0.05
CA VAL A 44 -6.51 -10.19 0.97
C VAL A 44 -6.46 -11.34 1.97
N ALA A 45 -5.27 -11.90 2.18
CA ALA A 45 -5.05 -12.99 3.12
C ALA A 45 -3.78 -12.75 3.94
N ASP A 46 -3.64 -13.47 5.05
CA ASP A 46 -2.39 -13.49 5.80
C ASP A 46 -1.35 -14.43 5.17
N ALA A 47 -0.16 -14.51 5.77
CA ALA A 47 0.93 -15.38 5.31
C ALA A 47 0.58 -16.89 5.35
N GLN A 48 -0.45 -17.28 6.08
CA GLN A 48 -0.98 -18.65 6.16
C GLN A 48 -2.12 -18.91 5.16
N GLY A 49 -2.45 -17.90 4.33
CA GLY A 49 -3.54 -17.99 3.35
C GLY A 49 -4.94 -17.83 3.95
N GLN A 50 -5.05 -17.42 5.23
CA GLN A 50 -6.34 -17.17 5.86
C GLN A 50 -6.91 -15.82 5.36
N PRO A 51 -8.14 -15.77 4.87
CA PRO A 51 -8.73 -14.54 4.36
C PRO A 51 -8.89 -13.49 5.48
N LEU A 52 -8.66 -12.24 5.12
CA LEU A 52 -8.76 -11.10 6.03
C LEU A 52 -9.95 -10.22 5.65
N PRO A 53 -11.07 -10.32 6.39
CA PRO A 53 -12.23 -9.46 6.20
C PRO A 53 -11.99 -8.05 6.76
N GLU A 54 -12.80 -7.09 6.28
CA GLU A 54 -12.81 -5.71 6.76
C GLU A 54 -11.48 -4.95 6.59
N ILE A 55 -10.67 -5.37 5.63
CA ILE A 55 -9.47 -4.65 5.21
C ILE A 55 -9.83 -3.64 4.13
N ARG A 56 -9.39 -2.41 4.27
CA ARG A 56 -9.52 -1.42 3.20
C ARG A 56 -8.43 -1.67 2.17
N VAL A 57 -8.85 -1.91 0.95
CA VAL A 57 -7.97 -2.03 -0.22
C VAL A 57 -8.09 -0.75 -1.02
N THR A 58 -6.96 -0.08 -1.27
CA THR A 58 -6.88 1.15 -2.03
C THR A 58 -6.02 0.92 -3.26
N PHE A 59 -6.60 1.16 -4.43
CA PHE A 59 -5.87 1.26 -5.69
C PHE A 59 -5.38 2.70 -5.84
N GLU A 60 -4.12 2.87 -6.14
CA GLU A 60 -3.48 4.14 -6.39
C GLU A 60 -2.92 4.18 -7.81
N ALA A 61 -3.29 5.21 -8.56
CA ALA A 61 -2.75 5.50 -9.88
C ALA A 61 -1.88 6.76 -9.79
N THR A 62 -0.65 6.64 -10.26
CA THR A 62 0.33 7.72 -10.28
C THR A 62 0.99 7.82 -11.65
N ARG A 63 1.61 8.95 -11.93
CA ARG A 63 2.43 9.14 -13.12
C ARG A 63 3.89 9.21 -12.73
N THR A 64 4.68 8.32 -13.28
CA THR A 64 6.15 8.35 -13.16
C THR A 64 6.75 8.76 -14.49
N TYR A 65 7.75 9.64 -14.46
CA TYR A 65 8.48 10.10 -15.64
C TYR A 65 9.96 10.33 -15.29
N PHE A 66 10.80 10.37 -16.32
CA PHE A 66 12.20 10.71 -16.11
C PHE A 66 12.37 12.23 -16.11
N SER A 67 12.82 12.77 -14.99
CA SER A 67 13.15 14.19 -14.86
C SER A 67 14.57 14.43 -15.39
N VAL A 68 14.68 15.12 -16.53
CA VAL A 68 15.97 15.49 -17.10
C VAL A 68 16.74 16.44 -16.16
N ARG A 69 16.02 17.28 -15.42
CA ARG A 69 16.62 18.23 -14.46
C ARG A 69 17.26 17.53 -13.26
N GLU A 70 16.63 16.44 -12.79
CA GLU A 70 17.10 15.70 -11.60
C GLU A 70 17.85 14.43 -11.96
N LEU A 71 17.92 14.08 -13.26
CA LEU A 71 18.53 12.86 -13.81
C LEU A 71 18.04 11.57 -13.13
N ARG A 72 16.77 11.56 -12.69
CA ARG A 72 16.15 10.42 -12.00
C ARG A 72 14.67 10.27 -12.39
N ARG A 73 14.11 9.11 -12.06
CA ARG A 73 12.68 8.92 -12.12
C ARG A 73 12.01 9.70 -11.00
N THR A 74 10.95 10.42 -11.35
CA THR A 74 10.17 11.25 -10.45
C THR A 74 8.70 10.87 -10.60
N THR A 75 7.97 10.91 -9.50
CA THR A 75 6.51 10.69 -9.48
C THR A 75 5.82 12.04 -9.44
N ASP A 76 4.77 12.20 -10.25
CA ASP A 76 3.94 13.39 -10.22
C ASP A 76 3.20 13.49 -8.87
N LYS A 77 2.82 14.71 -8.51
CA LYS A 77 2.05 14.97 -7.28
C LYS A 77 0.59 14.52 -7.40
N GLU A 78 0.09 14.37 -8.64
CA GLU A 78 -1.27 13.90 -8.85
C GLU A 78 -1.37 12.41 -8.58
N ILE A 79 -2.21 12.05 -7.62
CA ILE A 79 -2.52 10.68 -7.24
C ILE A 79 -4.04 10.52 -7.30
N ARG A 80 -4.50 9.50 -8.01
CA ARG A 80 -5.90 9.10 -8.01
C ARG A 80 -6.09 7.81 -7.23
N ARG A 81 -7.14 7.76 -6.42
CA ARG A 81 -7.42 6.61 -5.54
C ARG A 81 -8.85 6.14 -5.67
N VAL A 82 -9.02 4.83 -5.65
CA VAL A 82 -10.30 4.14 -5.44
C VAL A 82 -10.11 3.12 -4.34
N SER A 83 -11.11 2.98 -3.47
CA SER A 83 -11.01 2.06 -2.33
C SER A 83 -12.25 1.16 -2.23
N ALA A 84 -12.04 -0.05 -1.72
CA ALA A 84 -13.10 -0.98 -1.33
C ALA A 84 -12.72 -1.65 -0.01
N THR A 85 -13.69 -2.25 0.66
CA THR A 85 -13.45 -3.05 1.87
C THR A 85 -13.63 -4.52 1.52
N THR A 86 -12.77 -5.39 2.05
CA THR A 86 -12.87 -6.83 1.80
C THR A 86 -14.11 -7.44 2.45
N SER A 87 -14.71 -8.41 1.76
CA SER A 87 -15.83 -9.22 2.23
C SER A 87 -15.42 -10.14 3.40
N ALA A 88 -16.38 -10.92 3.93
CA ALA A 88 -16.11 -11.96 4.93
C ALA A 88 -15.12 -13.02 4.44
N THR A 89 -15.03 -13.23 3.12
CA THR A 89 -14.09 -14.16 2.47
C THR A 89 -12.79 -13.49 2.05
N GLY A 90 -12.54 -12.24 2.49
CA GLY A 90 -11.34 -11.48 2.14
C GLY A 90 -11.32 -10.92 0.70
N GLU A 91 -12.40 -11.12 -0.07
CA GLU A 91 -12.49 -10.70 -1.47
C GLU A 91 -12.75 -9.21 -1.60
N TYR A 92 -12.21 -8.61 -2.65
CA TYR A 92 -12.47 -7.23 -3.00
C TYR A 92 -12.63 -7.03 -4.52
N THR A 93 -13.35 -5.98 -4.87
CA THR A 93 -13.50 -5.52 -6.25
C THR A 93 -13.40 -4.00 -6.28
N LEU A 94 -12.53 -3.50 -7.14
CA LEU A 94 -12.34 -2.09 -7.42
C LEU A 94 -12.64 -1.84 -8.90
N VAL A 95 -13.22 -0.70 -9.21
CA VAL A 95 -13.46 -0.26 -10.59
C VAL A 95 -12.78 1.06 -10.80
N TRP A 96 -11.86 1.08 -11.75
CA TRP A 96 -11.08 2.24 -12.12
C TRP A 96 -11.45 2.71 -13.54
N PRO A 97 -11.88 3.96 -13.74
CA PRO A 97 -12.00 4.52 -15.08
C PRO A 97 -10.60 4.77 -15.65
N TRP A 98 -10.26 4.07 -16.73
CA TRP A 98 -8.95 4.18 -17.34
C TRP A 98 -8.61 5.63 -17.69
N ASP A 99 -7.43 6.04 -17.28
CA ASP A 99 -6.87 7.33 -17.63
C ASP A 99 -5.41 7.13 -18.09
N SER A 100 -5.18 7.42 -19.37
CA SER A 100 -3.87 7.26 -20.01
C SER A 100 -2.80 8.21 -19.47
N TYR A 101 -3.19 9.20 -18.65
CA TYR A 101 -2.26 10.06 -17.93
C TYR A 101 -1.41 9.27 -16.94
N PHE A 102 -1.99 8.27 -16.28
CA PHE A 102 -1.31 7.47 -15.26
C PHE A 102 -0.62 6.26 -15.89
N ASN A 103 0.55 5.91 -15.39
CA ASN A 103 1.37 4.81 -15.91
C ASN A 103 1.97 3.89 -14.84
N HIS A 104 1.69 4.16 -13.57
CA HIS A 104 2.12 3.36 -12.44
C HIS A 104 0.94 3.11 -11.50
N PHE A 105 0.71 1.84 -11.17
CA PHE A 105 -0.48 1.40 -10.46
C PHE A 105 -0.09 0.49 -9.30
N GLU A 106 -0.60 0.82 -8.12
CA GLU A 106 -0.35 0.07 -6.90
C GLU A 106 -1.67 -0.29 -6.20
N VAL A 107 -1.64 -1.37 -5.45
CA VAL A 107 -2.69 -1.73 -4.50
C VAL A 107 -2.09 -1.74 -3.12
N ALA A 108 -2.67 -0.98 -2.20
CA ALA A 108 -2.34 -0.97 -0.78
C ALA A 108 -3.51 -1.56 0.01
N ALA A 109 -3.21 -2.49 0.91
CA ALA A 109 -4.17 -3.05 1.85
C ALA A 109 -3.84 -2.58 3.28
N GLY A 110 -4.83 -2.16 4.04
CA GLY A 110 -4.61 -1.67 5.39
C GLY A 110 -5.88 -1.47 6.19
N VAL A 111 -5.74 -0.97 7.39
CA VAL A 111 -6.86 -0.60 8.24
C VAL A 111 -6.96 0.92 8.35
N PRO A 112 -8.17 1.48 8.27
CA PRO A 112 -8.35 2.91 8.50
C PRO A 112 -8.10 3.22 9.97
N VAL A 113 -7.18 4.13 10.23
CA VAL A 113 -6.86 4.63 11.57
C VAL A 113 -7.16 6.11 11.61
N ARG A 114 -7.92 6.54 12.60
CA ARG A 114 -8.18 7.96 12.80
C ARG A 114 -7.12 8.53 13.73
N ALA A 115 -6.46 9.59 13.29
CA ALA A 115 -5.55 10.38 14.10
C ALA A 115 -6.06 11.83 14.10
N GLY A 116 -6.71 12.24 15.19
CA GLY A 116 -7.43 13.50 15.27
C GLY A 116 -8.58 13.56 14.26
N SER A 117 -8.66 14.64 13.48
CA SER A 117 -9.67 14.81 12.43
C SER A 117 -9.34 14.11 11.10
N VAL A 118 -8.15 13.53 10.99
CA VAL A 118 -7.66 12.91 9.75
C VAL A 118 -7.75 11.39 9.86
N GLU A 119 -8.42 10.78 8.89
CA GLU A 119 -8.36 9.32 8.69
C GLU A 119 -7.20 9.02 7.73
N ARG A 120 -6.31 8.15 8.15
CA ARG A 120 -5.23 7.61 7.32
C ARG A 120 -5.30 6.09 7.26
N LEU A 121 -4.77 5.52 6.21
CA LEU A 121 -4.62 4.08 6.08
C LEU A 121 -3.34 3.66 6.79
N GLU A 122 -3.48 2.82 7.83
CA GLU A 122 -2.31 2.08 8.35
C GLU A 122 -2.05 0.92 7.42
N GLU A 123 -1.01 1.06 6.63
CA GLU A 123 -0.69 0.14 5.55
C GLU A 123 -0.13 -1.18 6.11
N LEU A 124 -0.73 -2.29 5.70
CA LEU A 124 -0.30 -3.65 6.06
C LEU A 124 0.47 -4.31 4.93
N ALA A 125 0.13 -3.97 3.69
CA ALA A 125 0.78 -4.50 2.50
C ALA A 125 0.59 -3.54 1.33
N ARG A 126 1.59 -3.49 0.43
CA ARG A 126 1.55 -2.75 -0.84
C ARG A 126 2.14 -3.59 -1.95
N GLN A 127 1.57 -3.48 -3.14
CA GLN A 127 2.01 -4.23 -4.31
C GLN A 127 1.90 -3.39 -5.57
N ASP A 128 2.97 -3.33 -6.37
CA ASP A 128 2.93 -2.83 -7.75
C ASP A 128 2.18 -3.82 -8.65
N ILE A 129 1.13 -3.34 -9.27
CA ILE A 129 0.28 -4.12 -10.17
C ILE A 129 0.27 -3.57 -11.60
N THR A 130 1.17 -2.66 -11.91
CA THR A 130 1.23 -1.96 -13.20
C THR A 130 1.17 -2.93 -14.38
N ARG A 131 1.97 -4.00 -14.34
CA ARG A 131 1.98 -5.00 -15.42
C ARG A 131 0.64 -5.74 -15.53
N ARG A 132 -0.01 -6.05 -14.39
CA ARG A 132 -1.30 -6.77 -14.39
C ARG A 132 -2.41 -5.91 -14.97
N VAL A 133 -2.50 -4.65 -14.58
CA VAL A 133 -3.46 -3.69 -15.13
C VAL A 133 -3.25 -3.52 -16.63
N GLN A 134 -2.01 -3.39 -17.08
CA GLN A 134 -1.67 -3.28 -18.49
C GLN A 134 -1.94 -4.56 -19.29
N ALA A 135 -1.94 -5.73 -18.65
CA ALA A 135 -2.18 -7.02 -19.31
C ALA A 135 -3.66 -7.26 -19.66
N GLY A 136 -4.61 -6.74 -18.89
CA GLY A 136 -6.04 -6.89 -19.16
C GLY A 136 -6.94 -6.63 -17.95
N SER A 137 -8.25 -6.65 -18.19
CA SER A 137 -9.31 -6.56 -17.19
C SER A 137 -10.14 -7.85 -17.20
N PRO A 138 -10.50 -8.43 -16.02
CA PRO A 138 -10.10 -8.00 -14.68
C PRO A 138 -8.62 -8.27 -14.38
N ALA A 139 -7.96 -7.31 -13.71
CA ALA A 139 -6.65 -7.53 -13.11
C ALA A 139 -6.83 -8.26 -11.79
N VAL A 140 -6.38 -9.52 -11.71
CA VAL A 140 -6.51 -10.33 -10.47
C VAL A 140 -5.28 -10.16 -9.61
N VAL A 141 -5.48 -9.71 -8.36
CA VAL A 141 -4.42 -9.34 -7.42
C VAL A 141 -4.68 -9.97 -6.06
N ALA A 142 -3.91 -10.98 -5.70
CA ALA A 142 -3.86 -11.47 -4.32
C ALA A 142 -2.89 -10.59 -3.51
N VAL A 143 -3.32 -10.11 -2.34
CA VAL A 143 -2.51 -9.31 -1.43
C VAL A 143 -2.25 -10.11 -0.16
N THR A 144 -0.97 -10.32 0.17
CA THR A 144 -0.57 -11.01 1.40
C THR A 144 -0.18 -9.99 2.45
N VAL A 145 -0.75 -10.13 3.65
CA VAL A 145 -0.45 -9.31 4.83
C VAL A 145 0.51 -10.09 5.72
N GLU A 146 1.76 -9.64 5.78
CA GLU A 146 2.79 -10.27 6.62
C GLU A 146 2.64 -9.89 8.10
N ASN A 147 2.28 -8.64 8.39
CA ASN A 147 2.16 -8.13 9.76
C ASN A 147 0.75 -8.33 10.34
N ARG A 148 0.38 -9.59 10.54
CA ARG A 148 -0.89 -9.93 11.18
C ARG A 148 -0.96 -9.45 12.63
N GLN A 149 0.16 -9.42 13.34
CA GLN A 149 0.20 -9.01 14.76
C GLN A 149 -0.36 -7.59 14.98
N PHE A 150 -0.03 -6.65 14.08
CA PHE A 150 -0.61 -5.31 14.14
C PHE A 150 -2.13 -5.36 13.97
N LEU A 151 -2.63 -6.09 12.98
CA LEU A 151 -4.07 -6.20 12.70
C LEU A 151 -4.82 -6.81 13.91
N ASP A 152 -4.30 -7.88 14.50
CA ASP A 152 -4.91 -8.54 15.65
C ASP A 152 -4.91 -7.60 16.88
N SER A 153 -3.80 -6.89 17.12
CA SER A 153 -3.71 -5.88 18.19
C SER A 153 -4.72 -4.74 18.00
N PHE A 154 -4.90 -4.29 16.76
CA PHE A 154 -5.85 -3.24 16.44
C PHE A 154 -7.30 -3.71 16.62
N ARG A 155 -7.63 -4.91 16.17
CA ARG A 155 -8.96 -5.53 16.39
C ARG A 155 -9.25 -5.74 17.87
N GLN A 156 -8.26 -6.22 18.62
CA GLN A 156 -8.38 -6.38 20.07
C GLN A 156 -8.61 -5.04 20.77
N PHE A 157 -7.91 -3.99 20.34
CA PHE A 157 -8.15 -2.64 20.83
C PHE A 157 -9.59 -2.18 20.54
N LEU A 158 -10.06 -2.31 19.29
CA LEU A 158 -11.43 -1.94 18.94
C LEU A 158 -12.47 -2.71 19.77
N ALA A 159 -12.28 -4.02 19.98
CA ALA A 159 -13.12 -4.84 20.83
C ALA A 159 -13.09 -4.44 22.31
N SER A 160 -12.05 -3.75 22.76
CA SER A 160 -11.91 -3.25 24.14
C SER A 160 -12.69 -1.94 24.39
N ILE A 161 -13.12 -1.23 23.34
CA ILE A 161 -13.94 -0.02 23.41
C ILE A 161 -15.38 -0.42 23.76
N LYS A 162 -15.78 -0.25 25.01
CA LYS A 162 -17.10 -0.70 25.50
C LYS A 162 -18.06 0.43 25.82
N THR A 163 -17.53 1.62 26.10
CA THR A 163 -18.33 2.76 26.57
C THR A 163 -18.43 3.85 25.53
N GLU A 164 -19.44 4.71 25.69
CA GLU A 164 -19.65 5.86 24.80
C GLU A 164 -18.50 6.88 24.90
N ASP A 165 -17.97 7.11 26.10
CA ASP A 165 -16.85 8.03 26.28
C ASP A 165 -15.57 7.54 25.59
N GLN A 166 -15.25 6.24 25.73
CA GLN A 166 -14.14 5.64 24.99
C GLN A 166 -14.34 5.74 23.48
N ARG A 167 -15.57 5.51 23.01
CA ARG A 167 -15.91 5.62 21.58
C ARG A 167 -15.73 7.06 21.07
N LYS A 168 -16.19 8.06 21.82
CA LYS A 168 -16.02 9.47 21.47
C LYS A 168 -14.54 9.86 21.37
N VAL A 169 -13.73 9.49 22.38
CA VAL A 169 -12.30 9.75 22.34
C VAL A 169 -11.64 9.05 21.16
N TYR A 170 -12.01 7.80 20.87
CA TYR A 170 -11.50 7.11 19.69
C TYR A 170 -11.93 7.78 18.37
N GLN A 171 -13.17 8.24 18.27
CA GLN A 171 -13.66 8.94 17.07
C GLN A 171 -12.94 10.29 16.86
N GLU A 172 -12.58 10.98 17.95
CA GLU A 172 -11.89 12.27 17.88
C GLU A 172 -10.38 12.08 17.65
N MET A 173 -9.76 11.20 18.42
CA MET A 173 -8.30 11.09 18.51
C MET A 173 -7.69 9.91 17.75
N GLY A 174 -8.49 8.89 17.41
CA GLY A 174 -8.02 7.65 16.82
C GLY A 174 -7.46 6.65 17.84
N LYS A 175 -6.63 5.72 17.36
CA LYS A 175 -5.96 4.74 18.22
C LYS A 175 -4.92 5.45 19.09
N PRO A 176 -4.91 5.23 20.41
CA PRO A 176 -3.88 5.80 21.28
C PRO A 176 -2.51 5.16 21.00
N ASP A 177 -1.44 5.93 21.17
CA ASP A 177 -0.05 5.44 21.06
C ASP A 177 0.29 4.44 22.16
N ARG A 178 -0.30 4.65 23.35
CA ARG A 178 -0.11 3.77 24.50
C ARG A 178 -1.38 3.67 25.34
N ILE A 179 -1.67 2.45 25.81
CA ILE A 179 -2.75 2.17 26.78
C ILE A 179 -2.12 1.59 28.04
N ARG A 180 -2.56 2.09 29.19
CA ARG A 180 -2.25 1.52 30.49
C ARG A 180 -3.55 1.24 31.23
N ASN A 181 -3.76 0.00 31.62
CA ASN A 181 -4.90 -0.43 32.42
C ASN A 181 -4.39 -0.83 33.81
N VAL A 182 -5.07 -0.36 34.85
CA VAL A 182 -4.77 -0.72 36.24
C VAL A 182 -6.08 -1.16 36.88
N GLN A 183 -6.09 -2.40 37.35
CA GLN A 183 -7.24 -2.95 38.08
C GLN A 183 -7.11 -2.60 39.56
N TYR A 184 -8.11 -1.92 40.10
CA TYR A 184 -8.26 -1.65 41.53
C TYR A 184 -9.40 -2.49 42.08
N PRO A 185 -9.48 -2.71 43.44
CA PRO A 185 -10.67 -3.26 44.05
C PRO A 185 -11.90 -2.40 43.71
N GLY A 186 -12.82 -2.95 42.93
CA GLY A 186 -14.09 -2.32 42.60
C GLY A 186 -14.12 -1.44 41.33
N HIS A 187 -12.99 -1.16 40.70
CA HIS A 187 -13.00 -0.40 39.42
C HIS A 187 -11.75 -0.65 38.56
N LEU A 188 -11.88 -0.36 37.28
CA LEU A 188 -10.79 -0.40 36.29
C LEU A 188 -10.42 1.02 35.88
N GLU A 189 -9.16 1.39 36.06
CA GLU A 189 -8.63 2.62 35.48
C GLU A 189 -7.90 2.33 34.16
N SER A 190 -8.24 3.10 33.13
CA SER A 190 -7.57 3.04 31.83
C SER A 190 -7.05 4.42 31.45
N SER A 191 -5.80 4.49 31.03
CA SER A 191 -5.17 5.73 30.54
C SER A 191 -4.74 5.54 29.08
N TRP A 192 -5.25 6.41 28.22
CA TRP A 192 -4.94 6.44 26.79
C TRP A 192 -4.03 7.64 26.46
N TRP A 193 -2.84 7.36 25.99
CA TRP A 193 -1.81 8.35 25.70
C TRP A 193 -1.76 8.65 24.21
N TYR A 194 -1.76 9.96 23.88
CA TYR A 194 -1.61 10.49 22.53
C TYR A 194 -0.40 11.42 22.52
N PHE A 195 0.76 10.88 22.13
CA PHE A 195 2.04 11.56 22.27
C PHE A 195 2.15 12.80 21.39
N GLU A 196 1.69 12.69 20.14
CA GLU A 196 1.74 13.81 19.19
C GLU A 196 0.87 15.00 19.63
N SER A 197 -0.29 14.73 20.21
CA SER A 197 -1.20 15.78 20.72
C SER A 197 -0.89 16.22 22.15
N GLY A 198 0.00 15.54 22.87
CA GLY A 198 0.35 15.82 24.24
C GLY A 198 -0.83 15.66 25.21
N ARG A 199 -1.65 14.63 25.06
CA ARG A 199 -2.83 14.39 25.88
C ARG A 199 -2.91 12.98 26.41
N VAL A 200 -3.36 12.85 27.69
CA VAL A 200 -3.74 11.58 28.32
C VAL A 200 -5.21 11.67 28.70
N TYR A 201 -5.99 10.71 28.20
CA TYR A 201 -7.38 10.53 28.60
C TYR A 201 -7.43 9.43 29.65
N ARG A 202 -7.95 9.75 30.85
CA ARG A 202 -8.11 8.81 31.96
C ARG A 202 -9.57 8.42 32.11
N PHE A 203 -9.79 7.12 32.14
CA PHE A 203 -11.11 6.53 32.27
C PHE A 203 -11.18 5.72 33.57
N ARG A 204 -12.32 5.79 34.26
CA ARG A 204 -12.70 4.86 35.33
C ARG A 204 -13.93 4.08 34.88
N ASP A 205 -13.82 2.77 34.86
CA ASP A 205 -14.87 1.87 34.33
C ASP A 205 -15.38 2.28 32.95
N GLY A 206 -14.45 2.84 32.14
CA GLY A 206 -14.71 3.32 30.80
C GLY A 206 -15.33 4.72 30.72
N ARG A 207 -15.69 5.38 31.82
CA ARG A 207 -16.13 6.78 31.84
C ARG A 207 -14.94 7.70 31.85
N LEU A 208 -14.98 8.73 31.03
CA LEU A 208 -13.93 9.76 30.99
C LEU A 208 -13.98 10.62 32.26
N GLU A 209 -12.93 10.54 33.09
CA GLU A 209 -12.82 11.35 34.31
C GLU A 209 -11.94 12.59 34.07
N GLN A 210 -10.85 12.42 33.33
CA GLN A 210 -9.87 13.49 33.23
C GLN A 210 -9.13 13.48 31.87
N VAL A 211 -8.83 14.66 31.36
CA VAL A 211 -7.87 14.87 30.27
C VAL A 211 -6.69 15.64 30.81
N VAL A 212 -5.51 15.03 30.77
CA VAL A 212 -4.26 15.62 31.30
C VAL A 212 -3.37 16.02 30.15
N PRO A 213 -3.04 17.30 29.98
CA PRO A 213 -2.04 17.72 29.00
C PRO A 213 -0.62 17.39 29.46
N PHE A 214 0.26 17.14 28.51
CA PHE A 214 1.72 17.05 28.70
C PHE A 214 2.43 17.60 27.46
N ASP A 215 3.74 17.80 27.55
CA ASP A 215 4.52 18.30 26.41
C ASP A 215 4.51 17.27 25.27
N PRO A 216 4.06 17.65 24.04
CA PRO A 216 4.00 16.74 22.92
C PRO A 216 5.36 16.15 22.56
N VAL A 217 5.41 14.84 22.35
CA VAL A 217 6.60 14.14 21.85
C VAL A 217 6.50 14.05 20.34
N ARG A 218 7.36 14.79 19.62
CA ARG A 218 7.40 14.79 18.15
C ARG A 218 8.48 13.85 17.67
N GLY A 219 8.15 13.01 16.69
CA GLY A 219 9.14 12.19 15.98
C GLY A 219 9.42 10.81 16.62
N LEU A 220 8.37 10.13 17.11
CA LEU A 220 8.44 8.68 17.40
C LEU A 220 8.16 7.86 16.14
#